data_118b705d7392c0081a7b9fb233a0e4de
#
_entry.id   118b705d7392c0081a7b9fb233a0e4de
#
_cell.length_a   1.000
_cell.length_b   1.000
_cell.length_c   1.000
_cell.angle_alpha   90.00
_cell.angle_beta   90.00
_cell.angle_gamma   90.00
#
_symmetry.space_group_name_H-M   'P 1'
#
loop_
_entity.id
_entity.type
_entity.pdbx_description
1 polymer ?
#
loop_
_entity_poly.entity_id
_entity_poly.type
_entity_poly.pdbx_seq_one_letter_code
_entity_poly.pdbx_strand_id
1 'polypeptide(L)'
;MFIVNLTYVVPLEQIDAHMKEHMKFLNHYYKANMFVASGRKVPRTRGIILVLAKSKEEVEAIMGKDPFCIHTLAEFTITEFLTSQSHPDLKKLLAKE
;
A
#
# COMPACT_ATOMS: atom_id res chain seq x y z
N MET A 1 -2.10 12.41 -1.36
CA MET A 1 -2.08 11.07 -0.74
C MET A 1 -2.82 10.09 -1.62
N PHE A 2 -2.41 8.83 -1.58
CA PHE A 2 -3.03 7.77 -2.38
C PHE A 2 -3.50 6.65 -1.49
N ILE A 3 -4.67 6.09 -1.84
CA ILE A 3 -5.18 4.89 -1.20
C ILE A 3 -5.05 3.77 -2.22
N VAL A 4 -4.26 2.75 -1.89
CA VAL A 4 -4.11 1.56 -2.72
C VAL A 4 -4.98 0.47 -2.15
N ASN A 5 -5.87 -0.10 -2.98
CA ASN A 5 -6.65 -1.27 -2.63
C ASN A 5 -6.06 -2.47 -3.36
N LEU A 6 -5.66 -3.49 -2.60
CA LEU A 6 -5.20 -4.76 -3.15
C LEU A 6 -6.32 -5.78 -3.01
N THR A 7 -6.89 -6.20 -4.13
CA THR A 7 -7.95 -7.22 -4.13
C THR A 7 -7.33 -8.58 -4.40
N TYR A 8 -7.49 -9.53 -3.47
CA TYR A 8 -6.95 -10.87 -3.63
C TYR A 8 -7.71 -11.62 -4.71
N VAL A 9 -6.98 -12.26 -5.64
CA VAL A 9 -7.57 -13.04 -6.75
C VAL A 9 -7.27 -14.53 -6.63
N VAL A 10 -6.71 -14.95 -5.49
CA VAL A 10 -6.38 -16.33 -5.18
C VAL A 10 -6.85 -16.67 -3.76
N PRO A 11 -6.92 -17.97 -3.38
CA PRO A 11 -7.26 -18.34 -2.00
C PRO A 11 -6.28 -17.76 -0.98
N LEU A 12 -6.75 -17.53 0.25
CA LEU A 12 -5.95 -16.93 1.32
C LEU A 12 -4.69 -17.73 1.64
N GLU A 13 -4.68 -19.03 1.44
CA GLU A 13 -3.48 -19.86 1.65
C GLU A 13 -2.32 -19.40 0.79
N GLN A 14 -2.59 -18.98 -0.45
CA GLN A 14 -1.56 -18.46 -1.34
C GLN A 14 -1.11 -17.07 -0.93
N ILE A 15 -2.02 -16.25 -0.43
CA ILE A 15 -1.68 -14.93 0.14
C ILE A 15 -0.75 -15.13 1.33
N ASP A 16 -1.12 -16.02 2.26
CA ASP A 16 -0.33 -16.28 3.46
C ASP A 16 1.05 -16.86 3.13
N ALA A 17 1.16 -17.67 2.07
CA ALA A 17 2.44 -18.23 1.63
C ALA A 17 3.45 -17.15 1.21
N HIS A 18 2.98 -15.98 0.75
CA HIS A 18 3.83 -14.87 0.32
C HIS A 18 3.81 -13.69 1.30
N MET A 19 3.18 -13.86 2.46
CA MET A 19 3.02 -12.76 3.43
C MET A 19 4.35 -12.22 3.92
N LYS A 20 5.32 -13.10 4.19
CA LYS A 20 6.63 -12.69 4.69
C LYS A 20 7.37 -11.76 3.72
N GLU A 21 7.32 -12.09 2.43
CA GLU A 21 7.93 -11.27 1.38
C GLU A 21 7.19 -9.94 1.24
N HIS A 22 5.86 -9.98 1.31
CA HIS A 22 5.03 -8.79 1.26
C HIS A 22 5.35 -7.85 2.43
N MET A 23 5.53 -8.38 3.64
CA MET A 23 5.89 -7.57 4.81
C MET A 23 7.24 -6.89 4.64
N LYS A 24 8.22 -7.56 4.02
CA LYS A 24 9.52 -6.93 3.70
C LYS A 24 9.37 -5.78 2.75
N PHE A 25 8.53 -5.94 1.73
CA PHE A 25 8.20 -4.87 0.78
C PHE A 25 7.58 -3.67 1.51
N LEU A 26 6.58 -3.90 2.38
CA LEU A 26 5.96 -2.83 3.15
C LEU A 26 7.00 -2.10 4.02
N ASN A 27 7.82 -2.84 4.74
CA ASN A 27 8.82 -2.26 5.65
C ASN A 27 9.82 -1.38 4.90
N HIS A 28 10.20 -1.75 3.68
CA HIS A 28 11.09 -0.95 2.84
C HIS A 28 10.51 0.44 2.59
N TYR A 29 9.23 0.51 2.24
CA TYR A 29 8.58 1.79 1.92
C TYR A 29 8.14 2.56 3.16
N TYR A 30 7.94 1.90 4.29
CA TYR A 30 7.78 2.61 5.57
C TYR A 30 9.07 3.34 5.94
N LYS A 31 10.21 2.69 5.77
CA LYS A 31 11.52 3.32 6.04
C LYS A 31 11.81 4.48 5.10
N ALA A 32 11.30 4.43 3.90
CA ALA A 32 11.44 5.50 2.92
C ALA A 32 10.46 6.67 3.17
N ASN A 33 9.62 6.58 4.19
CA ASN A 33 8.58 7.57 4.51
C ASN A 33 7.54 7.72 3.41
N MET A 34 7.32 6.68 2.61
CA MET A 34 6.33 6.68 1.54
C MET A 34 5.03 6.01 1.95
N PHE A 35 5.08 4.99 2.82
CA PHE A 35 3.87 4.35 3.34
C PHE A 35 3.52 4.93 4.71
N VAL A 36 2.24 5.28 4.91
CA VAL A 36 1.73 5.88 6.14
C VAL A 36 1.10 4.82 7.05
N ALA A 37 0.29 3.97 6.47
CA ALA A 37 -0.41 2.91 7.19
C ALA A 37 -0.83 1.86 6.18
N SER A 38 -0.96 0.62 6.64
CA SER A 38 -1.47 -0.47 5.82
C SER A 38 -2.15 -1.50 6.71
N GLY A 39 -3.02 -2.31 6.11
CA GLY A 39 -3.72 -3.34 6.85
C GLY A 39 -4.65 -4.12 5.95
N ARG A 40 -5.29 -5.12 6.52
CA ARG A 40 -6.27 -5.93 5.80
C ARG A 40 -7.67 -5.40 6.03
N LYS A 41 -8.51 -5.51 5.01
CA LYS A 41 -9.93 -5.18 5.13
C LYS A 41 -10.64 -6.23 6.00
N VAL A 42 -11.70 -5.82 6.67
CA VAL A 42 -12.58 -6.72 7.43
C VAL A 42 -13.93 -6.76 6.72
N PRO A 43 -14.39 -7.90 6.17
CA PRO A 43 -13.71 -9.20 6.12
C PRO A 43 -12.45 -9.18 5.23
N ARG A 44 -11.59 -10.18 5.40
CA ARG A 44 -10.26 -10.24 4.77
C ARG A 44 -10.35 -10.61 3.28
N THR A 45 -10.77 -9.65 2.46
CA THR A 45 -10.88 -9.81 1.00
C THR A 45 -9.89 -8.88 0.26
N ARG A 46 -9.34 -7.89 0.95
CA ARG A 46 -8.46 -6.87 0.39
C ARG A 46 -7.44 -6.42 1.41
N GLY A 47 -6.33 -5.87 0.90
CA GLY A 47 -5.41 -5.09 1.70
C GLY A 47 -5.53 -3.62 1.31
N ILE A 48 -5.19 -2.73 2.23
CA ILE A 48 -5.20 -1.29 1.99
C ILE A 48 -3.86 -0.71 2.40
N ILE A 49 -3.31 0.19 1.57
CA ILE A 49 -2.07 0.91 1.87
C ILE A 49 -2.32 2.39 1.62
N LEU A 50 -1.96 3.23 2.59
CA LEU A 50 -1.94 4.69 2.41
C LEU A 50 -0.54 5.10 2.01
N VAL A 51 -0.42 5.79 0.88
CA VAL A 51 0.86 6.09 0.23
C VAL A 51 1.05 7.59 0.03
N LEU A 52 2.25 8.08 0.35
CA LEU A 52 2.70 9.42 0.02
C LEU A 52 3.61 9.30 -1.20
N ALA A 53 3.23 9.91 -2.32
CA ALA A 53 4.01 9.87 -3.55
C ALA A 53 3.71 11.13 -4.35
N LYS A 54 4.56 11.42 -5.33
CA LYS A 54 4.43 12.61 -6.17
C LYS A 54 3.38 12.45 -7.25
N SER A 55 3.12 11.22 -7.67
CA SER A 55 2.20 10.95 -8.77
C SER A 55 1.63 9.55 -8.68
N LYS A 56 0.53 9.33 -9.39
CA LYS A 56 -0.08 8.01 -9.52
C LYS A 56 0.89 7.02 -10.17
N GLU A 57 1.65 7.48 -11.16
CA GLU A 57 2.63 6.67 -11.88
C GLU A 57 3.71 6.14 -10.94
N GLU A 58 4.14 6.96 -9.97
CA GLU A 58 5.09 6.52 -8.97
C GLU A 58 4.51 5.41 -8.09
N VAL A 59 3.24 5.55 -7.70
CA VAL A 59 2.54 4.52 -6.91
C VAL A 59 2.42 3.22 -7.71
N GLU A 60 2.07 3.31 -8.98
CA GLU A 60 1.98 2.14 -9.86
C GLU A 60 3.32 1.40 -9.95
N ALA A 61 4.41 2.16 -10.10
CA ALA A 61 5.75 1.58 -10.16
C ALA A 61 6.13 0.88 -8.85
N ILE A 62 5.78 1.47 -7.71
CA ILE A 62 6.01 0.87 -6.40
C ILE A 62 5.21 -0.41 -6.25
N MET A 63 3.92 -0.39 -6.57
CA MET A 63 3.04 -1.55 -6.40
C MET A 63 3.44 -2.71 -7.31
N GLY A 64 4.04 -2.43 -8.46
CA GLY A 64 4.58 -3.47 -9.34
C GLY A 64 5.70 -4.29 -8.70
N LYS A 65 6.28 -3.81 -7.62
CA LYS A 65 7.35 -4.51 -6.88
C LYS A 65 6.82 -5.32 -5.69
N ASP A 66 5.52 -5.19 -5.37
CA ASP A 66 4.91 -5.99 -4.32
C ASP A 66 4.86 -7.46 -4.75
N PRO A 67 5.37 -8.40 -3.92
CA PRO A 67 5.30 -9.83 -4.24
C PRO A 67 3.88 -10.29 -4.59
N PHE A 68 2.85 -9.74 -3.97
CA PHE A 68 1.47 -10.08 -4.32
C PHE A 68 1.14 -9.74 -5.77
N CYS A 69 1.70 -8.64 -6.29
CA CYS A 69 1.50 -8.25 -7.68
C CYS A 69 2.44 -9.02 -8.63
N ILE A 70 3.69 -9.24 -8.21
CA ILE A 70 4.67 -9.99 -9.00
C ILE A 70 4.17 -11.41 -9.29
N HIS A 71 3.59 -12.08 -8.29
CA HIS A 71 3.09 -13.45 -8.41
C HIS A 71 1.63 -13.53 -8.87
N THR A 72 1.05 -12.41 -9.26
CA THR A 72 -0.33 -12.32 -9.74
C THR A 72 -1.35 -12.85 -8.71
N LEU A 73 -1.09 -12.58 -7.43
CA LEU A 73 -1.97 -12.99 -6.33
C LEU A 73 -3.03 -11.95 -6.00
N ALA A 74 -2.80 -10.70 -6.42
CA ALA A 74 -3.69 -9.59 -6.16
C ALA A 74 -3.66 -8.60 -7.33
N GLU A 75 -4.77 -7.89 -7.49
CA GLU A 75 -4.86 -6.74 -8.38
C GLU A 75 -4.97 -5.51 -7.50
N PHE A 76 -4.53 -4.35 -8.00
CA PHE A 76 -4.62 -3.12 -7.22
C PHE A 76 -5.35 -2.02 -7.98
N THR A 77 -6.04 -1.17 -7.20
CA THR A 77 -6.60 0.08 -7.69
C THR A 77 -6.07 1.21 -6.83
N ILE A 78 -5.94 2.40 -7.42
CA ILE A 78 -5.36 3.56 -6.76
C ILE A 78 -6.39 4.68 -6.75
N THR A 79 -6.63 5.26 -5.57
CA THR A 79 -7.45 6.45 -5.41
C THR A 79 -6.55 7.56 -4.90
N GLU A 80 -6.51 8.68 -5.60
CA GLU A 80 -5.78 9.87 -5.16
C GLU A 80 -6.73 10.83 -4.45
N PHE A 81 -6.27 11.44 -3.35
CA PHE A 81 -6.95 12.58 -2.78
C PHE A 81 -5.93 13.62 -2.31
N LEU A 82 -6.35 14.88 -2.31
CA LEU A 82 -5.50 15.98 -1.82
C LEU A 82 -5.80 16.18 -0.34
N THR A 83 -4.79 15.98 0.50
CA THR A 83 -4.94 16.11 1.94
C THR A 83 -5.17 17.56 2.30
N SER A 84 -6.36 17.88 2.81
CA SER A 84 -6.70 19.25 3.25
C SER A 84 -6.50 19.44 4.75
N GLN A 85 -6.66 18.38 5.53
CA GLN A 85 -6.49 18.38 6.98
C GLN A 85 -5.87 17.07 7.43
N SER A 86 -5.09 17.11 8.49
CA SER A 86 -4.50 15.92 9.09
C SER A 86 -4.33 16.13 10.59
N HIS A 87 -4.26 15.01 11.33
CA HIS A 87 -3.92 15.08 12.75
C HIS A 87 -2.53 15.70 12.92
N PRO A 88 -2.29 16.53 13.96
CA PRO A 88 -0.98 17.15 14.17
C PRO A 88 0.20 16.20 14.14
N ASP A 89 0.04 14.98 14.63
CA ASP A 89 1.12 13.99 14.64
C ASP A 89 1.50 13.51 13.25
N LEU A 90 0.60 13.64 12.26
CA LEU A 90 0.89 13.26 10.87
C LEU A 90 1.51 14.41 10.07
N LYS A 91 1.39 15.65 10.53
CA LYS A 91 1.87 16.81 9.75
C LYS A 91 3.34 16.73 9.40
N LYS A 92 4.18 16.22 10.30
CA LYS A 92 5.62 16.10 10.04
C LYS A 92 5.89 15.15 8.87
N LEU A 93 5.15 14.05 8.79
CA LEU A 93 5.30 13.10 7.72
C LEU A 93 4.75 13.68 6.41
N LEU A 94 3.57 14.30 6.46
CA LEU A 94 2.92 14.87 5.27
C LEU A 94 3.69 16.07 4.72
N ALA A 95 4.38 16.82 5.55
CA ALA A 95 5.18 17.97 5.10
C ALA A 95 6.37 17.59 4.22
N LYS A 96 6.68 16.30 4.14
CA LYS A 96 7.77 15.79 3.29
C LYS A 96 7.31 15.43 1.88
N GLU A 97 6.03 15.57 1.61
CA GLU A 97 5.47 15.28 0.27
C GLU A 97 6.10 16.14 -0.82
#